data_0a5a904b8ba2eac4b55cacc9698090cd
#
_entry.id   0a5a904b8ba2eac4b55cacc9698090cd
#
_cell.length_a   1.000
_cell.length_b   1.000
_cell.length_c   1.000
_cell.angle_alpha   90.00
_cell.angle_beta   90.00
_cell.angle_gamma   90.00
#
_symmetry.space_group_name_H-M   'P 1'
#
loop_
_entity.id
_entity.type
_entity.pdbx_description
1 polymer ?
#
loop_
_entity_poly.entity_id
_entity_poly.type
_entity_poly.pdbx_seq_one_letter_code
_entity_poly.pdbx_strand_id
1 'polypeptide(L)'
;MLADTVTYKPVFVDPTQAIYDTLIDQVASWRLPPAMERYILRKTKTIKPQFHAIPKVHKDPWTLRPIVPSHSWVTTTTSEVIDYLCQPLLKQFPWIVNSSKEVINQIEKVRTLGTEPIWILTGDVTAFYTNIPPKPCSKMLGKIWEVFCKESSISSRAIKQMVRFVMDNNFLEYRGQTFHQMNGLAIGTACAPVVANLYAAWYERKARVCHQNGVLMYVRYIDDILCLFQGTALDAKALCENLKIGPLRISWSHSLERNEFLDIEMLRMPNISPRVLHTRLFRKPMNRHLYIPWSSAHPSHVKKGFVKAELIRFAIICSTYEYFADARKEFYGNLRRRGYPAQTLEEWFKQVTYDNRQALLVFRKKDESKVPLMLSGHYNPVWDYVDVKKVITEARRFWVKEELPNALQEPLIRSLGRTKSLFDLMSTWNKTVLLSISDIAEEG
;
A
#
# COMPACT_ATOMS: atom_id res chain seq x y z
N MET A 1 -4.13 -15.28 19.24
CA MET A 1 -4.13 -13.85 18.92
C MET A 1 -5.15 -13.10 19.77
N LEU A 2 -6.45 -13.36 19.69
CA LEU A 2 -7.45 -12.73 20.58
C LEU A 2 -7.35 -13.18 22.06
N ALA A 3 -6.59 -14.24 22.34
CA ALA A 3 -6.22 -14.63 23.70
C ALA A 3 -5.13 -13.75 24.32
N ASP A 4 -4.49 -12.86 23.54
CA ASP A 4 -3.61 -11.82 24.06
C ASP A 4 -4.47 -10.69 24.66
N THR A 5 -4.73 -10.81 25.96
CA THR A 5 -5.57 -9.86 26.72
C THR A 5 -4.91 -8.50 26.96
N VAL A 6 -3.63 -8.35 26.65
CA VAL A 6 -2.93 -7.05 26.67
C VAL A 6 -3.32 -6.22 25.44
N THR A 7 -3.36 -6.85 24.29
CA THR A 7 -3.71 -6.20 23.03
C THR A 7 -5.23 -6.16 22.79
N TYR A 8 -5.94 -7.24 23.11
CA TYR A 8 -7.38 -7.39 22.84
C TYR A 8 -8.13 -7.72 24.12
N LYS A 9 -9.05 -6.84 24.53
CA LYS A 9 -9.90 -7.07 25.70
C LYS A 9 -11.32 -7.42 25.26
N PRO A 10 -11.93 -8.50 25.78
CA PRO A 10 -13.33 -8.77 25.55
C PRO A 10 -14.21 -7.67 26.17
N VAL A 11 -15.28 -7.30 25.50
CA VAL A 11 -16.24 -6.27 25.90
C VAL A 11 -17.63 -6.90 25.92
N PHE A 12 -18.33 -6.78 27.04
CA PHE A 12 -19.63 -7.44 27.26
C PHE A 12 -20.82 -6.51 26.98
N VAL A 13 -20.58 -5.20 26.95
CA VAL A 13 -21.60 -4.19 26.60
C VAL A 13 -21.26 -3.62 25.24
N ASP A 14 -22.24 -3.50 24.34
CA ASP A 14 -22.00 -2.94 23.02
C ASP A 14 -21.60 -1.45 23.12
N PRO A 15 -20.37 -1.08 22.73
CA PRO A 15 -19.88 0.29 22.88
C PRO A 15 -20.34 1.21 21.74
N THR A 16 -21.05 0.69 20.74
CA THR A 16 -21.30 1.39 19.46
C THR A 16 -21.98 2.73 19.67
N GLN A 17 -23.09 2.77 20.46
CA GLN A 17 -23.83 4.01 20.68
C GLN A 17 -23.00 5.02 21.48
N ALA A 18 -22.33 4.59 22.54
CA ALA A 18 -21.50 5.48 23.37
C ALA A 18 -20.36 6.12 22.57
N ILE A 19 -19.73 5.35 21.63
CA ILE A 19 -18.68 5.89 20.76
C ILE A 19 -19.27 6.87 19.74
N TYR A 20 -20.47 6.57 19.21
CA TYR A 20 -21.15 7.46 18.29
C TYR A 20 -21.51 8.78 18.96
N ASP A 21 -22.08 8.76 20.15
CA ASP A 21 -22.40 9.97 20.95
C ASP A 21 -21.14 10.78 21.25
N THR A 22 -20.06 10.09 21.65
CA THR A 22 -18.75 10.72 21.84
C THR A 22 -18.23 11.40 20.56
N LEU A 23 -18.43 10.80 19.38
CA LEU A 23 -18.06 11.42 18.11
C LEU A 23 -18.83 12.71 17.87
N ILE A 24 -20.16 12.70 18.07
CA ILE A 24 -21.02 13.89 17.88
C ILE A 24 -20.53 15.03 18.79
N ASP A 25 -20.28 14.74 20.06
CA ASP A 25 -19.82 15.74 21.03
C ASP A 25 -18.44 16.31 20.69
N GLN A 26 -17.53 15.46 20.17
CA GLN A 26 -16.17 15.88 19.88
C GLN A 26 -16.01 16.62 18.55
N VAL A 27 -16.77 16.27 17.51
CA VAL A 27 -16.62 16.84 16.16
C VAL A 27 -16.66 18.36 16.17
N ALA A 28 -17.62 18.96 16.86
CA ALA A 28 -17.72 20.42 16.98
C ALA A 28 -16.48 21.04 17.64
N SER A 29 -15.86 20.32 18.62
CA SER A 29 -14.67 20.78 19.34
C SER A 29 -13.42 20.81 18.47
N TRP A 30 -13.36 20.04 17.39
CA TRP A 30 -12.22 19.99 16.45
C TRP A 30 -12.14 21.21 15.55
N ARG A 31 -13.24 21.96 15.39
CA ARG A 31 -13.30 23.17 14.54
C ARG A 31 -12.77 22.92 13.14
N LEU A 32 -13.27 21.86 12.52
CA LEU A 32 -12.91 21.50 11.14
C LEU A 32 -13.62 22.42 10.13
N PRO A 33 -13.12 22.52 8.89
CA PRO A 33 -13.88 23.11 7.81
C PRO A 33 -15.28 22.48 7.69
N PRO A 34 -16.33 23.27 7.47
CA PRO A 34 -17.73 22.77 7.50
C PRO A 34 -18.01 21.59 6.56
N ALA A 35 -17.27 21.48 5.45
CA ALA A 35 -17.42 20.35 4.54
C ALA A 35 -16.92 19.02 5.18
N MET A 36 -15.81 19.06 5.93
CA MET A 36 -15.25 17.89 6.61
C MET A 36 -16.13 17.48 7.79
N GLU A 37 -16.61 18.43 8.56
CA GLU A 37 -17.53 18.17 9.66
C GLU A 37 -18.80 17.49 9.16
N ARG A 38 -19.46 18.07 8.12
CA ARG A 38 -20.63 17.46 7.47
C ARG A 38 -20.34 16.07 6.91
N TYR A 39 -19.14 15.85 6.34
CA TYR A 39 -18.72 14.54 5.85
C TYR A 39 -18.68 13.50 6.98
N ILE A 40 -18.01 13.83 8.09
CA ILE A 40 -17.94 12.95 9.26
C ILE A 40 -19.36 12.60 9.74
N LEU A 41 -20.18 13.60 10.01
CA LEU A 41 -21.52 13.39 10.61
C LEU A 41 -22.47 12.61 9.69
N ARG A 42 -22.48 12.90 8.38
CA ARG A 42 -23.44 12.30 7.43
C ARG A 42 -23.02 10.91 6.92
N LYS A 43 -21.73 10.58 6.91
CA LYS A 43 -21.23 9.34 6.31
C LYS A 43 -20.84 8.29 7.33
N THR A 44 -20.82 8.63 8.62
CA THR A 44 -20.52 7.67 9.68
C THR A 44 -21.53 6.53 9.70
N LYS A 45 -21.01 5.32 9.82
CA LYS A 45 -21.74 4.06 9.96
C LYS A 45 -21.37 3.42 11.29
N THR A 46 -22.20 2.49 11.74
CA THR A 46 -22.09 1.86 13.06
C THR A 46 -21.95 0.33 12.99
N ILE A 47 -21.45 -0.19 11.87
CA ILE A 47 -21.27 -1.63 11.67
C ILE A 47 -19.90 -2.03 12.23
N LYS A 48 -19.89 -2.91 13.22
CA LYS A 48 -18.63 -3.41 13.82
C LYS A 48 -17.79 -4.18 12.81
N PRO A 49 -16.46 -3.94 12.78
CA PRO A 49 -15.54 -4.67 11.92
C PRO A 49 -15.49 -6.15 12.30
N GLN A 50 -15.67 -7.05 11.34
CA GLN A 50 -15.53 -8.48 11.52
C GLN A 50 -14.05 -8.88 11.45
N PHE A 51 -13.53 -9.36 12.59
CA PHE A 51 -12.14 -9.79 12.68
C PHE A 51 -11.88 -11.02 11.82
N HIS A 52 -10.80 -11.00 11.07
CA HIS A 52 -10.23 -12.20 10.47
C HIS A 52 -8.70 -12.16 10.49
N ALA A 53 -8.07 -13.30 10.31
CA ALA A 53 -6.63 -13.42 10.34
C ALA A 53 -6.12 -14.04 9.05
N ILE A 54 -5.03 -13.48 8.51
CA ILE A 54 -4.35 -14.00 7.33
C ILE A 54 -3.07 -14.72 7.78
N PRO A 55 -2.92 -16.02 7.47
CA PRO A 55 -1.71 -16.75 7.85
C PRO A 55 -0.50 -16.28 7.03
N LYS A 56 0.62 -16.06 7.72
CA LYS A 56 1.94 -15.83 7.13
C LYS A 56 2.64 -17.18 6.98
N VAL A 57 2.28 -17.90 5.93
CA VAL A 57 2.75 -19.29 5.69
C VAL A 57 4.26 -19.40 5.41
N HIS A 58 4.93 -18.26 5.15
CA HIS A 58 6.38 -18.20 4.94
C HIS A 58 7.19 -18.09 6.24
N LYS A 59 6.53 -18.00 7.39
CA LYS A 59 7.16 -18.01 8.72
C LYS A 59 7.07 -19.42 9.31
N ASP A 60 8.11 -19.84 10.01
CA ASP A 60 8.12 -21.08 10.80
C ASP A 60 8.44 -20.73 12.27
N PRO A 61 7.54 -20.97 13.22
CA PRO A 61 6.14 -21.40 13.02
C PRO A 61 5.27 -20.33 12.31
N TRP A 62 4.17 -20.78 11.70
CA TRP A 62 3.23 -19.88 11.05
C TRP A 62 2.73 -18.80 12.01
N THR A 63 2.74 -17.58 11.56
CA THR A 63 2.17 -16.44 12.29
C THR A 63 0.95 -15.91 11.57
N LEU A 64 0.13 -15.12 12.28
CA LEU A 64 -1.10 -14.57 11.75
C LEU A 64 -1.00 -13.04 11.66
N ARG A 65 -1.60 -12.47 10.62
CA ARG A 65 -1.82 -11.01 10.50
C ARG A 65 -3.25 -10.73 10.90
N PRO A 66 -3.51 -9.94 11.97
CA PRO A 66 -4.86 -9.53 12.33
C PRO A 66 -5.39 -8.52 11.33
N ILE A 67 -6.59 -8.73 10.81
CA ILE A 67 -7.27 -7.79 9.92
C ILE A 67 -8.56 -7.33 10.58
N VAL A 68 -8.72 -6.02 10.67
CA VAL A 68 -9.90 -5.36 11.24
C VAL A 68 -10.44 -4.38 10.17
N PRO A 69 -11.31 -4.83 9.26
CA PRO A 69 -11.75 -4.03 8.12
C PRO A 69 -12.72 -2.92 8.55
N SER A 70 -12.19 -1.81 8.99
CA SER A 70 -12.93 -0.69 9.58
C SER A 70 -13.59 0.23 8.54
N HIS A 71 -14.19 -0.32 7.48
CA HIS A 71 -14.80 0.46 6.39
C HIS A 71 -16.24 0.95 6.66
N SER A 72 -16.83 0.52 7.77
CA SER A 72 -18.21 0.88 8.14
C SER A 72 -18.38 1.07 9.65
N TRP A 73 -17.30 1.38 10.34
CA TRP A 73 -17.27 1.63 11.78
C TRP A 73 -17.37 3.11 12.10
N VAL A 74 -17.70 3.44 13.35
CA VAL A 74 -17.86 4.84 13.81
C VAL A 74 -16.62 5.69 13.54
N THR A 75 -15.42 5.12 13.61
CA THR A 75 -14.16 5.84 13.38
C THR A 75 -13.78 6.02 11.91
N THR A 76 -14.50 5.38 10.96
CA THR A 76 -14.11 5.33 9.53
C THR A 76 -13.97 6.71 8.92
N THR A 77 -14.99 7.54 9.02
CA THR A 77 -15.01 8.88 8.39
C THR A 77 -13.97 9.82 8.99
N THR A 78 -13.78 9.77 10.31
CA THR A 78 -12.69 10.51 10.99
C THR A 78 -11.33 10.02 10.51
N SER A 79 -11.16 8.71 10.34
CA SER A 79 -9.94 8.11 9.82
C SER A 79 -9.65 8.54 8.38
N GLU A 80 -10.66 8.60 7.51
CA GLU A 80 -10.53 9.08 6.13
C GLU A 80 -10.13 10.56 6.07
N VAL A 81 -10.69 11.39 6.95
CA VAL A 81 -10.28 12.80 7.08
C VAL A 81 -8.82 12.93 7.54
N ILE A 82 -8.39 12.12 8.52
CA ILE A 82 -6.98 12.11 8.94
C ILE A 82 -6.07 11.70 7.78
N ASP A 83 -6.44 10.64 7.04
CA ASP A 83 -5.67 10.19 5.89
C ASP A 83 -5.51 11.30 4.86
N TYR A 84 -6.62 11.92 4.44
CA TYR A 84 -6.62 13.03 3.49
C TYR A 84 -5.73 14.20 3.94
N LEU A 85 -5.82 14.59 5.20
CA LEU A 85 -5.04 15.71 5.75
C LEU A 85 -3.55 15.37 5.89
N CYS A 86 -3.22 14.14 6.21
CA CYS A 86 -1.85 13.73 6.53
C CYS A 86 -1.05 13.22 5.32
N GLN A 87 -1.70 12.76 4.24
CA GLN A 87 -1.01 12.28 3.04
C GLN A 87 0.02 13.28 2.45
N PRO A 88 -0.28 14.59 2.34
CA PRO A 88 0.69 15.55 1.83
C PRO A 88 1.95 15.68 2.69
N LEU A 89 1.85 15.38 4.00
CA LEU A 89 2.97 15.47 4.93
C LEU A 89 4.07 14.44 4.66
N LEU A 90 3.74 13.31 4.03
CA LEU A 90 4.74 12.30 3.67
C LEU A 90 5.83 12.87 2.75
N LYS A 91 5.50 13.87 1.93
CA LYS A 91 6.46 14.55 1.04
C LYS A 91 7.56 15.32 1.80
N GLN A 92 7.36 15.60 3.09
CA GLN A 92 8.36 16.25 3.95
C GLN A 92 9.48 15.29 4.41
N PHE A 93 9.31 13.98 4.10
CA PHE A 93 10.21 12.92 4.50
C PHE A 93 10.67 12.14 3.25
N PRO A 94 11.68 12.64 2.52
CA PRO A 94 12.06 12.13 1.19
C PRO A 94 12.65 10.71 1.20
N TRP A 95 12.94 10.16 2.37
CA TRP A 95 13.34 8.76 2.52
C TRP A 95 12.17 7.78 2.60
N ILE A 96 10.92 8.26 2.72
CA ILE A 96 9.75 7.38 2.57
C ILE A 96 9.53 7.17 1.08
N VAL A 97 9.63 5.91 0.65
CA VAL A 97 9.41 5.52 -0.74
C VAL A 97 8.09 4.79 -0.90
N ASN A 98 7.49 4.92 -2.08
CA ASN A 98 6.19 4.34 -2.39
C ASN A 98 6.27 3.22 -3.45
N SER A 99 7.45 2.97 -4.00
CA SER A 99 7.64 1.97 -5.05
C SER A 99 9.10 1.56 -5.20
N SER A 100 9.31 0.36 -5.71
CA SER A 100 10.64 -0.15 -6.10
C SER A 100 11.31 0.75 -7.14
N LYS A 101 10.54 1.43 -7.99
CA LYS A 101 11.08 2.41 -8.95
C LYS A 101 11.77 3.59 -8.26
N GLU A 102 11.20 4.11 -7.16
CA GLU A 102 11.84 5.17 -6.38
C GLU A 102 13.14 4.68 -5.76
N VAL A 103 13.15 3.45 -5.24
CA VAL A 103 14.35 2.82 -4.68
C VAL A 103 15.45 2.67 -5.72
N ILE A 104 15.14 2.13 -6.90
CA ILE A 104 16.08 2.00 -8.02
C ILE A 104 16.67 3.34 -8.41
N ASN A 105 15.83 4.38 -8.53
CA ASN A 105 16.29 5.73 -8.85
C ASN A 105 17.26 6.31 -7.81
N GLN A 106 17.12 5.93 -6.55
CA GLN A 106 18.05 6.33 -5.50
C GLN A 106 19.33 5.49 -5.55
N ILE A 107 19.24 4.17 -5.71
CA ILE A 107 20.41 3.28 -5.84
C ILE A 107 21.32 3.73 -6.98
N GLU A 108 20.77 4.11 -8.14
CA GLU A 108 21.56 4.54 -9.29
C GLU A 108 22.31 5.87 -9.08
N LYS A 109 21.90 6.65 -8.09
CA LYS A 109 22.57 7.92 -7.70
C LYS A 109 23.66 7.71 -6.65
N VAL A 110 23.71 6.55 -6.00
CA VAL A 110 24.71 6.28 -4.97
C VAL A 110 26.11 6.34 -5.54
N ARG A 111 26.99 7.02 -4.81
CA ARG A 111 28.44 7.10 -5.09
C ARG A 111 29.21 6.71 -3.84
N THR A 112 30.37 6.14 -4.00
CA THR A 112 31.26 5.81 -2.89
C THR A 112 31.88 7.08 -2.32
N LEU A 113 32.08 7.10 -1.00
CA LEU A 113 32.72 8.20 -0.27
C LEU A 113 34.21 7.93 0.01
N GLY A 114 34.68 6.69 -0.19
CA GLY A 114 36.04 6.26 0.11
C GLY A 114 36.27 4.79 -0.26
N THR A 115 37.29 4.17 0.32
CA THR A 115 37.71 2.78 0.06
C THR A 115 37.06 1.75 0.99
N GLU A 116 36.41 2.21 2.07
CA GLU A 116 35.74 1.34 3.03
C GLU A 116 34.64 0.47 2.39
N PRO A 117 34.37 -0.72 2.93
CA PRO A 117 33.35 -1.61 2.40
C PRO A 117 31.95 -1.00 2.50
N ILE A 118 31.11 -1.33 1.53
CA ILE A 118 29.71 -0.92 1.50
C ILE A 118 28.83 -2.05 1.98
N TRP A 119 28.11 -1.81 3.04
CA TRP A 119 27.14 -2.72 3.63
C TRP A 119 25.75 -2.46 3.06
N ILE A 120 25.04 -3.52 2.73
CA ILE A 120 23.62 -3.50 2.38
C ILE A 120 22.87 -3.93 3.63
N LEU A 121 22.31 -2.95 4.34
CA LEU A 121 21.55 -3.15 5.57
C LEU A 121 20.06 -3.15 5.26
N THR A 122 19.36 -4.19 5.65
CA THR A 122 17.87 -4.21 5.56
C THR A 122 17.29 -4.43 6.94
N GLY A 123 16.19 -3.72 7.25
CA GLY A 123 15.52 -3.78 8.53
C GLY A 123 14.02 -4.02 8.36
N ASP A 124 13.43 -4.87 9.20
CA ASP A 124 11.98 -5.13 9.31
C ASP A 124 11.49 -4.64 10.66
N VAL A 125 10.54 -3.70 10.68
CA VAL A 125 9.95 -3.19 11.92
C VAL A 125 8.90 -4.16 12.42
N THR A 126 9.21 -4.85 13.52
CA THR A 126 8.38 -5.93 14.06
C THR A 126 7.01 -5.43 14.50
N ALA A 127 5.95 -6.04 13.98
CA ALA A 127 4.55 -5.75 14.33
C ALA A 127 4.24 -4.24 14.29
N PHE A 128 4.67 -3.58 13.21
CA PHE A 128 4.70 -2.13 13.05
C PHE A 128 3.40 -1.46 13.50
N TYR A 129 2.27 -1.82 12.90
CA TYR A 129 0.98 -1.19 13.21
C TYR A 129 0.50 -1.44 14.64
N THR A 130 0.60 -2.69 15.10
CA THR A 130 0.02 -3.11 16.39
C THR A 130 0.81 -2.67 17.61
N ASN A 131 2.07 -2.26 17.42
CA ASN A 131 2.94 -1.80 18.50
C ASN A 131 3.06 -0.27 18.61
N ILE A 132 2.39 0.51 17.74
CA ILE A 132 2.40 1.97 17.85
C ILE A 132 1.50 2.42 19.01
N PRO A 133 2.05 3.02 20.08
CA PRO A 133 1.25 3.37 21.26
C PRO A 133 0.36 4.59 20.98
N PRO A 134 -0.96 4.53 21.29
CA PRO A 134 -1.94 5.57 20.91
C PRO A 134 -1.62 6.97 21.42
N LYS A 135 -1.30 7.11 22.72
CA LYS A 135 -1.05 8.42 23.34
C LYS A 135 0.24 9.10 22.83
N PRO A 136 1.39 8.43 22.73
CA PRO A 136 2.58 8.98 22.09
C PRO A 136 2.35 9.30 20.60
N CYS A 137 1.67 8.43 19.87
CA CYS A 137 1.38 8.62 18.45
C CYS A 137 0.57 9.90 18.21
N SER A 138 -0.56 10.06 18.87
CA SER A 138 -1.41 11.25 18.73
C SER A 138 -0.68 12.55 19.08
N LYS A 139 0.14 12.56 20.14
CA LYS A 139 0.97 13.72 20.52
C LYS A 139 1.98 14.06 19.44
N MET A 140 2.59 13.05 18.85
CA MET A 140 3.59 13.24 17.82
C MET A 140 2.97 13.76 16.52
N LEU A 141 1.80 13.24 16.09
CA LEU A 141 1.08 13.77 14.93
C LEU A 141 0.73 15.26 15.12
N GLY A 142 0.28 15.65 16.31
CA GLY A 142 0.07 17.06 16.63
C GLY A 142 1.35 17.91 16.46
N LYS A 143 2.50 17.41 16.90
CA LYS A 143 3.79 18.09 16.70
C LYS A 143 4.23 18.18 15.24
N ILE A 144 4.03 17.12 14.47
CA ILE A 144 4.30 17.13 13.03
C ILE A 144 3.44 18.21 12.36
N TRP A 145 2.16 18.28 12.72
CA TRP A 145 1.23 19.27 12.20
C TRP A 145 1.67 20.70 12.52
N GLU A 146 2.07 20.97 13.76
CA GLU A 146 2.61 22.27 14.19
C GLU A 146 3.84 22.71 13.38
N VAL A 147 4.71 21.75 13.06
CA VAL A 147 5.96 22.04 12.33
C VAL A 147 5.71 22.32 10.84
N PHE A 148 4.84 21.54 10.21
CA PHE A 148 4.69 21.53 8.74
C PHE A 148 3.42 22.19 8.22
N CYS A 149 2.42 22.44 9.07
CA CYS A 149 1.12 23.00 8.68
C CYS A 149 0.78 24.29 9.44
N LYS A 150 1.75 25.17 9.59
CA LYS A 150 1.63 26.41 10.39
C LYS A 150 0.47 27.32 9.97
N GLU A 151 0.17 27.35 8.67
CA GLU A 151 -0.88 28.20 8.09
C GLU A 151 -2.24 27.47 7.98
N SER A 152 -2.35 26.24 8.47
CA SER A 152 -3.59 25.50 8.41
C SER A 152 -4.62 26.08 9.38
N SER A 153 -5.87 26.19 8.91
CA SER A 153 -7.02 26.51 9.77
C SER A 153 -7.34 25.41 10.80
N ILE A 154 -6.83 24.19 10.57
CA ILE A 154 -7.01 23.05 11.47
C ILE A 154 -5.89 23.07 12.52
N SER A 155 -6.27 23.09 13.79
CA SER A 155 -5.30 23.12 14.89
C SER A 155 -4.61 21.75 15.10
N SER A 156 -3.37 21.78 15.59
CA SER A 156 -2.65 20.58 16.03
C SER A 156 -3.40 19.81 17.14
N ARG A 157 -4.17 20.53 17.96
CA ARG A 157 -5.04 19.94 18.98
C ARG A 157 -6.12 19.08 18.33
N ALA A 158 -6.75 19.54 17.24
CA ALA A 158 -7.77 18.78 16.49
C ALA A 158 -7.16 17.49 15.92
N ILE A 159 -6.03 17.58 15.23
CA ILE A 159 -5.30 16.40 14.71
C ILE A 159 -5.01 15.40 15.82
N LYS A 160 -4.47 15.86 16.95
CA LYS A 160 -4.19 15.01 18.10
C LYS A 160 -5.44 14.33 18.64
N GLN A 161 -6.56 15.04 18.75
CA GLN A 161 -7.83 14.51 19.25
C GLN A 161 -8.44 13.50 18.27
N MET A 162 -8.49 13.81 16.97
CA MET A 162 -8.99 12.90 15.94
C MET A 162 -8.18 11.59 15.90
N VAL A 163 -6.84 11.66 15.87
CA VAL A 163 -5.99 10.46 15.90
C VAL A 163 -6.22 9.66 17.18
N ARG A 164 -6.37 10.35 18.31
CA ARG A 164 -6.65 9.71 19.60
C ARG A 164 -8.01 9.02 19.60
N PHE A 165 -9.05 9.70 19.09
CA PHE A 165 -10.40 9.13 18.94
C PHE A 165 -10.38 7.85 18.10
N VAL A 166 -9.70 7.86 16.94
CA VAL A 166 -9.61 6.68 16.09
C VAL A 166 -8.89 5.53 16.78
N MET A 167 -7.75 5.80 17.42
CA MET A 167 -6.93 4.74 18.05
C MET A 167 -7.54 4.18 19.32
N ASP A 168 -8.30 4.96 20.08
CA ASP A 168 -8.94 4.52 21.31
C ASP A 168 -10.25 3.76 21.07
N ASN A 169 -10.83 3.87 19.88
CA ASN A 169 -12.11 3.27 19.54
C ASN A 169 -11.99 2.17 18.48
N ASN A 170 -10.90 1.41 18.51
CA ASN A 170 -10.68 0.24 17.67
C ASN A 170 -11.41 -0.99 18.26
N PHE A 171 -12.67 -1.16 17.91
CA PHE A 171 -13.46 -2.32 18.28
C PHE A 171 -13.63 -3.26 17.10
N LEU A 172 -13.77 -4.54 17.40
CA LEU A 172 -13.96 -5.61 16.43
C LEU A 172 -14.87 -6.68 16.97
N GLU A 173 -15.47 -7.45 16.10
CA GLU A 173 -16.32 -8.60 16.45
C GLU A 173 -15.71 -9.89 15.91
N TYR A 174 -15.73 -10.92 16.72
CA TYR A 174 -15.35 -12.28 16.32
C TYR A 174 -16.28 -13.31 16.98
N ARG A 175 -16.98 -14.08 16.18
CA ARG A 175 -17.95 -15.11 16.64
C ARG A 175 -18.97 -14.56 17.64
N GLY A 176 -19.55 -13.40 17.34
CA GLY A 176 -20.54 -12.75 18.22
C GLY A 176 -20.00 -12.06 19.46
N GLN A 177 -18.70 -12.21 19.77
CA GLN A 177 -18.05 -11.52 20.89
C GLN A 177 -17.38 -10.26 20.42
N THR A 178 -17.61 -9.14 21.11
CA THR A 178 -16.92 -7.86 20.86
C THR A 178 -15.59 -7.82 21.61
N PHE A 179 -14.56 -7.29 20.94
CA PHE A 179 -13.23 -7.05 21.53
C PHE A 179 -12.81 -5.60 21.28
N HIS A 180 -12.07 -5.04 22.21
CA HIS A 180 -11.40 -3.77 22.10
C HIS A 180 -9.90 -3.96 21.86
N GLN A 181 -9.38 -3.44 20.75
CA GLN A 181 -7.94 -3.38 20.52
C GLN A 181 -7.35 -2.20 21.29
N MET A 182 -6.64 -2.48 22.39
CA MET A 182 -6.12 -1.49 23.32
C MET A 182 -4.88 -0.76 22.83
N ASN A 183 -4.09 -1.38 21.95
CA ASN A 183 -2.83 -0.86 21.45
C ASN A 183 -2.76 -0.91 19.94
N GLY A 184 -1.99 0.01 19.37
CA GLY A 184 -1.68 0.04 17.96
C GLY A 184 -2.75 0.65 17.07
N LEU A 185 -2.41 0.65 15.79
CA LEU A 185 -3.31 0.99 14.69
C LEU A 185 -3.95 -0.31 14.18
N ALA A 186 -5.27 -0.34 14.06
CA ALA A 186 -5.96 -1.49 13.49
C ALA A 186 -5.65 -1.62 11.99
N ILE A 187 -5.20 -2.82 11.58
CA ILE A 187 -4.91 -3.09 10.16
C ILE A 187 -6.23 -3.20 9.40
N GLY A 188 -6.52 -2.20 8.58
CA GLY A 188 -7.78 -2.03 7.86
C GLY A 188 -8.45 -0.68 8.12
N THR A 189 -7.88 0.14 9.00
CA THR A 189 -8.27 1.53 9.23
C THR A 189 -7.63 2.45 8.17
N ALA A 190 -8.39 3.37 7.58
CA ALA A 190 -7.94 4.18 6.44
C ALA A 190 -6.66 4.97 6.73
N CYS A 191 -6.56 5.66 7.87
CA CYS A 191 -5.38 6.45 8.21
C CYS A 191 -4.19 5.63 8.73
N ALA A 192 -4.34 4.33 8.97
CA ALA A 192 -3.27 3.54 9.60
C ALA A 192 -1.93 3.60 8.83
N PRO A 193 -1.89 3.50 7.48
CA PRO A 193 -0.63 3.59 6.74
C PRO A 193 0.05 4.96 6.87
N VAL A 194 -0.68 6.05 6.71
CA VAL A 194 -0.10 7.41 6.77
C VAL A 194 0.36 7.75 8.19
N VAL A 195 -0.44 7.41 9.20
CA VAL A 195 -0.12 7.64 10.61
C VAL A 195 1.12 6.85 11.03
N ALA A 196 1.21 5.57 10.66
CA ALA A 196 2.37 4.73 10.94
C ALA A 196 3.64 5.26 10.25
N ASN A 197 3.54 5.65 8.98
CA ASN A 197 4.65 6.23 8.24
C ASN A 197 5.16 7.52 8.87
N LEU A 198 4.27 8.43 9.27
CA LEU A 198 4.64 9.69 9.93
C LEU A 198 5.21 9.43 11.34
N TYR A 199 4.69 8.43 12.07
CA TYR A 199 5.24 8.01 13.35
C TYR A 199 6.71 7.61 13.24
N ALA A 200 7.03 6.72 12.33
CA ALA A 200 8.42 6.31 12.11
C ALA A 200 9.29 7.47 11.61
N ALA A 201 8.80 8.24 10.63
CA ALA A 201 9.54 9.34 10.03
C ALA A 201 9.96 10.42 11.04
N TRP A 202 9.15 10.64 12.08
CA TRP A 202 9.50 11.57 13.14
C TRP A 202 10.74 11.14 13.94
N TYR A 203 10.85 9.85 14.26
CA TYR A 203 12.01 9.31 14.96
C TYR A 203 13.24 9.27 14.05
N GLU A 204 13.09 8.86 12.79
CA GLU A 204 14.14 8.88 11.78
C GLU A 204 14.70 10.29 11.56
N ARG A 205 13.83 11.29 11.49
CA ARG A 205 14.22 12.70 11.42
C ARG A 205 15.02 13.13 12.65
N LYS A 206 14.59 12.78 13.86
CA LYS A 206 15.30 13.08 15.10
C LYS A 206 16.68 12.42 15.13
N ALA A 207 16.78 11.19 14.67
CA ALA A 207 18.03 10.47 14.57
C ALA A 207 18.95 11.02 13.45
N ARG A 208 18.46 11.93 12.59
CA ARG A 208 19.17 12.44 11.40
C ARG A 208 19.75 11.30 10.56
N VAL A 209 19.02 10.19 10.41
CA VAL A 209 19.54 8.93 9.84
C VAL A 209 20.18 9.12 8.46
N CYS A 210 19.61 9.97 7.61
CA CYS A 210 20.16 10.25 6.27
C CYS A 210 21.43 11.11 6.28
N HIS A 211 21.82 11.65 7.43
CA HIS A 211 22.98 12.55 7.59
C HIS A 211 24.04 11.97 8.55
N GLN A 212 23.93 10.70 8.89
CA GLN A 212 24.97 10.03 9.68
C GLN A 212 26.16 9.69 8.79
N ASN A 213 27.36 9.76 9.35
CA ASN A 213 28.59 9.43 8.63
C ASN A 213 28.50 7.99 8.09
N GLY A 214 28.93 7.80 6.86
CA GLY A 214 28.90 6.53 6.17
C GLY A 214 27.56 6.15 5.55
N VAL A 215 26.46 6.83 5.86
CA VAL A 215 25.16 6.57 5.22
C VAL A 215 25.16 7.13 3.81
N LEU A 216 25.22 6.26 2.82
CA LEU A 216 25.14 6.62 1.39
C LEU A 216 23.71 6.80 0.92
N MET A 217 22.80 5.99 1.45
CA MET A 217 21.37 6.00 1.14
C MET A 217 20.59 5.40 2.29
N TYR A 218 19.47 6.01 2.62
CA TYR A 218 18.47 5.46 3.55
C TYR A 218 17.08 5.65 2.98
N VAL A 219 16.31 4.57 2.90
CA VAL A 219 14.90 4.60 2.50
C VAL A 219 14.06 3.65 3.33
N ARG A 220 12.77 3.96 3.47
CA ARG A 220 11.81 3.09 4.14
C ARG A 220 10.53 2.98 3.32
N TYR A 221 10.06 1.74 3.16
CA TYR A 221 8.76 1.39 2.61
C TYR A 221 7.91 0.75 3.72
N ILE A 222 7.04 1.52 4.34
CA ILE A 222 6.19 1.13 5.49
C ILE A 222 7.07 0.60 6.65
N ASP A 223 7.15 -0.72 6.82
CA ASP A 223 7.91 -1.45 7.83
C ASP A 223 9.29 -1.91 7.35
N ASP A 224 9.52 -1.96 6.05
CA ASP A 224 10.80 -2.36 5.46
C ASP A 224 11.77 -1.17 5.32
N ILE A 225 12.98 -1.32 5.82
CA ILE A 225 14.07 -0.32 5.77
C ILE A 225 15.19 -0.85 4.87
N LEU A 226 15.75 0.04 4.06
CA LEU A 226 17.00 -0.20 3.33
C LEU A 226 17.98 0.93 3.63
N CYS A 227 19.20 0.57 4.05
CA CYS A 227 20.30 1.50 4.22
C CYS A 227 21.55 0.97 3.52
N LEU A 228 22.15 1.79 2.67
CA LEU A 228 23.48 1.54 2.13
C LEU A 228 24.47 2.33 2.98
N PHE A 229 25.38 1.62 3.61
CA PHE A 229 26.32 2.19 4.56
C PHE A 229 27.76 1.86 4.17
N GLN A 230 28.62 2.86 4.13
CA GLN A 230 30.05 2.70 3.89
C GLN A 230 30.83 2.92 5.19
N GLY A 231 31.58 1.92 5.62
CA GLY A 231 32.33 1.93 6.87
C GLY A 231 32.69 0.53 7.36
N THR A 232 33.22 0.46 8.58
CA THR A 232 33.58 -0.81 9.21
C THR A 232 32.37 -1.62 9.65
N ALA A 233 32.56 -2.90 9.95
CA ALA A 233 31.50 -3.75 10.49
C ALA A 233 30.98 -3.26 11.86
N LEU A 234 31.85 -2.66 12.67
CA LEU A 234 31.47 -2.09 13.97
C LEU A 234 30.57 -0.87 13.79
N ASP A 235 30.90 0.01 12.84
CA ASP A 235 30.11 1.19 12.55
C ASP A 235 28.72 0.81 11.99
N ALA A 236 28.67 -0.16 11.09
CA ALA A 236 27.43 -0.69 10.55
C ALA A 236 26.52 -1.28 11.65
N LYS A 237 27.09 -2.03 12.58
CA LYS A 237 26.40 -2.58 13.73
C LYS A 237 25.91 -1.46 14.66
N ALA A 238 26.76 -0.49 14.97
CA ALA A 238 26.40 0.66 15.81
C ALA A 238 25.25 1.48 15.20
N LEU A 239 25.23 1.69 13.87
CA LEU A 239 24.13 2.33 13.18
C LEU A 239 22.82 1.57 13.40
N CYS A 240 22.81 0.24 13.21
CA CYS A 240 21.63 -0.61 13.40
C CYS A 240 21.11 -0.59 14.85
N GLU A 241 22.00 -0.59 15.83
CA GLU A 241 21.65 -0.55 17.25
C GLU A 241 21.13 0.82 17.71
N ASN A 242 21.63 1.90 17.12
CA ASN A 242 21.29 3.27 17.48
C ASN A 242 19.99 3.77 16.82
N LEU A 243 19.59 3.21 15.69
CA LEU A 243 18.33 3.59 15.06
C LEU A 243 17.14 3.05 15.85
N LYS A 244 16.44 3.94 16.52
CA LYS A 244 15.26 3.65 17.34
C LYS A 244 14.01 4.33 16.76
N ILE A 245 12.95 3.56 16.56
CA ILE A 245 11.62 4.07 16.18
C ILE A 245 10.68 3.94 17.38
N GLY A 246 10.85 4.82 18.36
CA GLY A 246 10.12 4.76 19.63
C GLY A 246 10.35 3.42 20.34
N PRO A 247 9.29 2.72 20.78
CA PRO A 247 9.40 1.42 21.42
C PRO A 247 9.48 0.24 20.42
N LEU A 248 9.45 0.51 19.12
CA LEU A 248 9.39 -0.53 18.09
C LEU A 248 10.76 -1.22 17.95
N ARG A 249 10.73 -2.53 17.76
CA ARG A 249 11.92 -3.33 17.46
C ARG A 249 12.14 -3.41 15.95
N ILE A 250 13.40 -3.29 15.55
CA ILE A 250 13.83 -3.47 14.16
C ILE A 250 14.69 -4.73 14.10
N SER A 251 14.33 -5.67 13.24
CA SER A 251 15.13 -6.85 12.94
C SER A 251 16.04 -6.53 11.76
N TRP A 252 17.36 -6.50 11.98
CA TRP A 252 18.32 -6.14 10.96
C TRP A 252 18.95 -7.36 10.29
N SER A 253 19.13 -7.28 8.98
CA SER A 253 19.99 -8.12 8.17
C SER A 253 21.07 -7.26 7.52
N HIS A 254 22.29 -7.77 7.43
CA HIS A 254 23.42 -7.03 6.86
C HIS A 254 24.27 -7.95 6.00
N SER A 255 24.74 -7.44 4.88
CA SER A 255 25.58 -8.18 3.95
C SER A 255 26.50 -7.23 3.19
N LEU A 256 27.68 -7.71 2.81
CA LEU A 256 28.59 -7.03 1.90
C LEU A 256 28.37 -7.43 0.44
N GLU A 257 27.77 -8.57 0.19
CA GLU A 257 27.66 -9.15 -1.15
C GLU A 257 26.29 -8.99 -1.75
N ARG A 258 25.24 -9.37 -1.01
CA ARG A 258 23.86 -9.32 -1.50
C ARG A 258 22.87 -9.17 -0.37
N ASN A 259 21.78 -8.49 -0.63
CA ASN A 259 20.62 -8.45 0.24
C ASN A 259 19.35 -8.12 -0.58
N GLU A 260 18.19 -8.29 0.04
CA GLU A 260 16.90 -8.19 -0.61
C GLU A 260 16.09 -7.05 0.01
N PHE A 261 15.42 -6.26 -0.82
CA PHE A 261 14.49 -5.23 -0.38
C PHE A 261 13.30 -5.14 -1.33
N LEU A 262 12.09 -5.34 -0.83
CA LEU A 262 10.86 -5.44 -1.62
C LEU A 262 10.97 -6.59 -2.66
N ASP A 263 10.91 -6.24 -3.94
CA ASP A 263 11.10 -7.13 -5.09
C ASP A 263 12.46 -6.93 -5.80
N ILE A 264 13.41 -6.32 -5.11
CA ILE A 264 14.75 -6.03 -5.59
C ILE A 264 15.77 -6.90 -4.85
N GLU A 265 16.57 -7.67 -5.56
CA GLU A 265 17.81 -8.22 -5.04
C GLU A 265 18.97 -7.33 -5.45
N MET A 266 19.73 -6.87 -4.49
CA MET A 266 20.92 -6.03 -4.67
C MET A 266 22.17 -6.88 -4.57
N LEU A 267 23.10 -6.67 -5.50
CA LEU A 267 24.33 -7.42 -5.64
C LEU A 267 25.51 -6.45 -5.72
N ARG A 268 26.50 -6.64 -4.87
CA ARG A 268 27.77 -5.95 -5.03
C ARG A 268 28.64 -6.71 -6.00
N MET A 269 29.11 -6.04 -7.04
CA MET A 269 30.04 -6.57 -8.03
C MET A 269 31.37 -5.83 -7.88
N PRO A 270 32.32 -6.38 -7.12
CA PRO A 270 33.62 -5.75 -6.97
C PRO A 270 34.33 -5.68 -8.32
N ASN A 271 34.86 -4.50 -8.66
CA ASN A 271 35.78 -4.25 -9.78
C ASN A 271 35.24 -4.32 -11.23
N ILE A 272 33.93 -4.45 -11.46
CA ILE A 272 33.42 -4.65 -12.84
C ILE A 272 32.56 -3.47 -13.36
N SER A 273 32.09 -2.58 -12.49
CA SER A 273 31.15 -1.55 -12.90
C SER A 273 31.38 -0.24 -12.15
N PRO A 274 31.14 0.94 -12.81
CA PRO A 274 31.07 2.21 -12.13
C PRO A 274 29.87 2.31 -11.15
N ARG A 275 28.95 1.34 -11.21
CA ARG A 275 27.81 1.25 -10.28
C ARG A 275 28.25 0.60 -8.97
N VAL A 276 27.77 1.17 -7.88
CA VAL A 276 28.01 0.63 -6.53
C VAL A 276 27.33 -0.73 -6.35
N LEU A 277 26.10 -0.86 -6.88
CA LEU A 277 25.29 -2.06 -6.79
C LEU A 277 24.64 -2.41 -8.14
N HIS A 278 24.58 -3.70 -8.42
CA HIS A 278 23.71 -4.27 -9.43
C HIS A 278 22.38 -4.69 -8.79
N THR A 279 21.30 -4.59 -9.55
CA THR A 279 19.97 -4.97 -9.09
C THR A 279 19.31 -5.93 -10.06
N ARG A 280 18.62 -6.92 -9.52
CA ARG A 280 17.79 -7.85 -10.28
C ARG A 280 16.49 -8.13 -9.56
N LEU A 281 15.55 -8.75 -10.27
CA LEU A 281 14.24 -9.08 -9.72
C LEU A 281 14.38 -10.15 -8.63
N PHE A 282 13.93 -9.83 -7.41
CA PHE A 282 13.78 -10.79 -6.33
C PHE A 282 12.37 -11.39 -6.33
N ARG A 283 12.31 -12.68 -6.14
CA ARG A 283 11.06 -13.40 -5.93
C ARG A 283 11.19 -14.31 -4.72
N LYS A 284 10.25 -14.20 -3.80
CA LYS A 284 10.23 -15.08 -2.63
C LYS A 284 10.18 -16.54 -3.07
N PRO A 285 10.92 -17.46 -2.42
CA PRO A 285 11.00 -18.88 -2.81
C PRO A 285 9.65 -19.58 -2.93
N MET A 286 8.64 -19.13 -2.14
CA MET A 286 7.29 -19.68 -2.17
C MET A 286 6.38 -19.09 -3.26
N ASN A 287 6.91 -18.21 -4.13
CA ASN A 287 6.10 -17.63 -5.21
C ASN A 287 5.74 -18.70 -6.23
N ARG A 288 4.43 -18.97 -6.37
CA ARG A 288 3.90 -19.97 -7.31
C ARG A 288 3.54 -19.39 -8.69
N HIS A 289 3.81 -18.12 -8.94
CA HIS A 289 3.53 -17.44 -10.22
C HIS A 289 2.08 -17.62 -10.70
N LEU A 290 1.10 -17.50 -9.78
CA LEU A 290 -0.31 -17.67 -10.07
C LEU A 290 -0.88 -16.45 -10.81
N TYR A 291 -0.32 -16.16 -11.98
CA TYR A 291 -0.81 -15.10 -12.85
C TYR A 291 -2.22 -15.40 -13.37
N ILE A 292 -2.94 -14.37 -13.81
CA ILE A 292 -4.26 -14.48 -14.43
C ILE A 292 -4.19 -15.52 -15.56
N PRO A 293 -4.97 -16.61 -15.55
CA PRO A 293 -4.95 -17.59 -16.64
C PRO A 293 -5.56 -17.01 -17.91
N TRP A 294 -5.12 -17.52 -19.06
CA TRP A 294 -5.66 -17.11 -20.35
C TRP A 294 -7.17 -17.32 -20.46
N SER A 295 -7.68 -18.43 -19.93
CA SER A 295 -9.10 -18.79 -19.89
C SER A 295 -9.96 -17.93 -18.97
N SER A 296 -9.34 -17.04 -18.18
CA SER A 296 -10.09 -16.15 -17.28
C SER A 296 -10.99 -15.19 -18.06
N ALA A 297 -12.18 -14.90 -17.52
CA ALA A 297 -13.14 -13.94 -18.08
C ALA A 297 -12.70 -12.47 -18.04
N HIS A 298 -11.43 -12.17 -17.66
CA HIS A 298 -10.92 -10.80 -17.72
C HIS A 298 -10.85 -10.30 -19.15
N PRO A 299 -11.16 -9.01 -19.40
CA PRO A 299 -10.99 -8.39 -20.71
C PRO A 299 -9.59 -8.60 -21.29
N SER A 300 -9.48 -8.74 -22.60
CA SER A 300 -8.19 -8.94 -23.29
C SER A 300 -7.19 -7.82 -23.02
N HIS A 301 -7.66 -6.57 -22.95
CA HIS A 301 -6.82 -5.42 -22.63
C HIS A 301 -6.23 -5.46 -21.20
N VAL A 302 -6.93 -6.07 -20.24
CA VAL A 302 -6.43 -6.26 -18.85
C VAL A 302 -5.27 -7.27 -18.88
N LYS A 303 -5.43 -8.39 -19.60
CA LYS A 303 -4.37 -9.39 -19.75
C LYS A 303 -3.13 -8.80 -20.46
N LYS A 304 -3.33 -8.05 -21.53
CA LYS A 304 -2.25 -7.34 -22.25
C LYS A 304 -1.58 -6.29 -21.35
N GLY A 305 -2.38 -5.49 -20.65
CA GLY A 305 -1.91 -4.45 -19.73
C GLY A 305 -1.07 -5.03 -18.58
N PHE A 306 -1.52 -6.13 -17.99
CA PHE A 306 -0.79 -6.85 -16.95
C PHE A 306 0.58 -7.35 -17.46
N VAL A 307 0.63 -8.01 -18.62
CA VAL A 307 1.90 -8.51 -19.19
C VAL A 307 2.86 -7.35 -19.45
N LYS A 308 2.37 -6.26 -20.04
CA LYS A 308 3.18 -5.08 -20.32
C LYS A 308 3.71 -4.42 -19.03
N ALA A 309 2.87 -4.31 -18.00
CA ALA A 309 3.26 -3.71 -16.73
C ALA A 309 4.36 -4.51 -16.02
N GLU A 310 4.28 -5.86 -16.04
CA GLU A 310 5.33 -6.72 -15.50
C GLU A 310 6.66 -6.57 -16.26
N LEU A 311 6.62 -6.55 -17.58
CA LEU A 311 7.84 -6.36 -18.39
C LEU A 311 8.49 -4.99 -18.12
N ILE A 312 7.69 -3.92 -17.99
CA ILE A 312 8.19 -2.59 -17.59
C ILE A 312 8.81 -2.64 -16.21
N ARG A 313 8.17 -3.32 -15.26
CA ARG A 313 8.71 -3.50 -13.91
C ARG A 313 10.07 -4.20 -13.93
N PHE A 314 10.22 -5.26 -14.73
CA PHE A 314 11.52 -5.96 -14.89
C PHE A 314 12.58 -5.05 -15.50
N ALA A 315 12.24 -4.30 -16.54
CA ALA A 315 13.17 -3.35 -17.15
C ALA A 315 13.63 -2.25 -16.16
N ILE A 316 12.76 -1.81 -15.26
CA ILE A 316 13.11 -0.83 -14.22
C ILE A 316 14.04 -1.46 -13.17
N ILE A 317 13.69 -2.64 -12.65
CA ILE A 317 14.41 -3.28 -11.53
C ILE A 317 15.78 -3.80 -11.97
N CYS A 318 15.86 -4.45 -13.12
CA CYS A 318 17.10 -5.07 -13.57
C CYS A 318 18.11 -4.02 -14.05
N SER A 319 19.31 -4.01 -13.48
CA SER A 319 20.36 -3.06 -13.82
C SER A 319 21.14 -3.42 -15.08
N THR A 320 21.03 -4.66 -15.57
CA THR A 320 21.67 -5.14 -16.80
C THR A 320 20.67 -5.81 -17.73
N TYR A 321 21.04 -5.91 -19.01
CA TYR A 321 20.21 -6.59 -20.01
C TYR A 321 20.06 -8.08 -19.69
N GLU A 322 21.13 -8.74 -19.21
CA GLU A 322 21.13 -10.16 -18.88
C GLU A 322 20.08 -10.47 -17.80
N TYR A 323 20.06 -9.70 -16.72
CA TYR A 323 19.07 -9.87 -15.65
C TYR A 323 17.63 -9.63 -16.13
N PHE A 324 17.44 -8.65 -17.03
CA PHE A 324 16.16 -8.42 -17.66
C PHE A 324 15.75 -9.58 -18.57
N ALA A 325 16.67 -10.10 -19.39
CA ALA A 325 16.43 -11.21 -20.28
C ALA A 325 16.03 -12.49 -19.52
N ASP A 326 16.72 -12.79 -18.42
CA ASP A 326 16.41 -13.92 -17.54
C ASP A 326 15.02 -13.79 -16.92
N ALA A 327 14.70 -12.65 -16.33
CA ALA A 327 13.38 -12.38 -15.75
C ALA A 327 12.27 -12.50 -16.79
N ARG A 328 12.51 -11.99 -18.00
CA ARG A 328 11.59 -12.04 -19.15
C ARG A 328 11.38 -13.48 -19.63
N LYS A 329 12.44 -14.27 -19.75
CA LYS A 329 12.39 -15.69 -20.15
C LYS A 329 11.56 -16.51 -19.17
N GLU A 330 11.84 -16.35 -17.88
CA GLU A 330 11.08 -17.01 -16.81
C GLU A 330 9.58 -16.63 -16.86
N PHE A 331 9.28 -15.34 -17.00
CA PHE A 331 7.91 -14.85 -17.08
C PHE A 331 7.16 -15.39 -18.29
N TYR A 332 7.82 -15.44 -19.46
CA TYR A 332 7.26 -16.05 -20.65
C TYR A 332 6.86 -17.51 -20.40
N GLY A 333 7.76 -18.31 -19.81
CA GLY A 333 7.50 -19.72 -19.47
C GLY A 333 6.32 -19.85 -18.49
N ASN A 334 6.23 -18.97 -17.49
CA ASN A 334 5.12 -18.95 -16.54
C ASN A 334 3.77 -18.65 -17.21
N LEU A 335 3.73 -17.67 -18.14
CA LEU A 335 2.51 -17.35 -18.89
C LEU A 335 2.09 -18.49 -19.84
N ARG A 336 3.07 -19.17 -20.48
CA ARG A 336 2.79 -20.37 -21.30
C ARG A 336 2.11 -21.45 -20.46
N ARG A 337 2.60 -21.70 -19.23
CA ARG A 337 1.95 -22.63 -18.29
C ARG A 337 0.54 -22.19 -17.85
N ARG A 338 0.24 -20.89 -17.93
CA ARG A 338 -1.09 -20.32 -17.66
C ARG A 338 -2.01 -20.26 -18.90
N GLY A 339 -1.59 -20.92 -20.01
CA GLY A 339 -2.39 -21.10 -21.22
C GLY A 339 -2.30 -19.96 -22.25
N TYR A 340 -1.40 -18.97 -22.07
CA TYR A 340 -1.26 -17.88 -23.05
C TYR A 340 -0.68 -18.39 -24.37
N PRO A 341 -1.31 -18.04 -25.55
CA PRO A 341 -0.81 -18.43 -26.85
C PRO A 341 0.58 -17.83 -27.13
N ALA A 342 1.47 -18.59 -27.76
CA ALA A 342 2.82 -18.15 -28.07
C ALA A 342 2.83 -16.89 -28.95
N GLN A 343 2.10 -16.90 -30.05
CA GLN A 343 2.01 -15.79 -31.00
C GLN A 343 1.58 -14.47 -30.30
N THR A 344 0.56 -14.55 -29.42
CA THR A 344 0.08 -13.41 -28.64
C THR A 344 1.16 -12.87 -27.70
N LEU A 345 1.88 -13.76 -27.01
CA LEU A 345 2.96 -13.36 -26.10
C LEU A 345 4.11 -12.72 -26.87
N GLU A 346 4.52 -13.27 -27.99
CA GLU A 346 5.60 -12.72 -28.83
C GLU A 346 5.29 -11.28 -29.26
N GLU A 347 4.05 -11.03 -29.70
CA GLU A 347 3.58 -9.67 -30.04
C GLU A 347 3.66 -8.72 -28.83
N TRP A 348 3.17 -9.15 -27.67
CA TRP A 348 3.13 -8.30 -26.48
C TRP A 348 4.51 -8.04 -25.88
N PHE A 349 5.39 -9.06 -25.91
CA PHE A 349 6.76 -8.96 -25.41
C PHE A 349 7.65 -8.04 -26.26
N LYS A 350 7.40 -7.92 -27.57
CA LYS A 350 8.10 -6.97 -28.44
C LYS A 350 7.85 -5.49 -28.07
N GLN A 351 6.78 -5.19 -27.33
CA GLN A 351 6.40 -3.82 -26.98
C GLN A 351 7.26 -3.22 -25.86
N VAL A 352 8.05 -4.02 -25.14
CA VAL A 352 8.91 -3.55 -24.06
C VAL A 352 10.33 -4.05 -24.29
N THR A 353 11.25 -3.11 -24.54
CA THR A 353 12.68 -3.36 -24.70
C THR A 353 13.46 -2.77 -23.53
N TYR A 354 14.64 -3.31 -23.26
CA TYR A 354 15.52 -2.82 -22.21
C TYR A 354 16.13 -1.45 -22.55
N ASP A 355 16.30 -1.14 -23.82
CA ASP A 355 16.86 0.14 -24.30
C ASP A 355 16.08 1.35 -23.80
N ASN A 356 14.78 1.17 -23.57
CA ASN A 356 13.90 2.21 -23.02
C ASN A 356 14.03 2.40 -21.48
N ARG A 357 14.91 1.66 -20.81
CA ARG A 357 15.00 1.63 -19.34
C ARG A 357 15.15 3.04 -18.73
N GLN A 358 16.03 3.87 -19.28
CA GLN A 358 16.26 5.22 -18.77
C GLN A 358 15.00 6.09 -18.85
N ALA A 359 14.26 5.99 -19.93
CA ALA A 359 12.99 6.69 -20.09
C ALA A 359 11.91 6.16 -19.12
N LEU A 360 11.95 4.85 -18.80
CA LEU A 360 11.05 4.23 -17.82
C LEU A 360 11.36 4.65 -16.38
N LEU A 361 12.59 5.00 -16.07
CA LEU A 361 12.99 5.51 -14.75
C LEU A 361 12.50 6.94 -14.47
N VAL A 362 12.23 7.73 -15.50
CA VAL A 362 11.70 9.09 -15.33
C VAL A 362 10.27 9.05 -14.83
N PHE A 363 9.98 9.85 -13.78
CA PHE A 363 8.60 10.07 -13.30
C PHE A 363 7.90 11.08 -14.19
N ARG A 364 6.88 10.63 -14.91
CA ARG A 364 6.01 11.55 -15.66
C ARG A 364 5.00 12.16 -14.71
N LYS A 365 4.91 13.48 -14.64
CA LYS A 365 3.78 14.16 -13.98
C LYS A 365 2.50 13.79 -14.75
N LYS A 366 1.47 13.36 -14.04
CA LYS A 366 0.14 13.28 -14.63
C LYS A 366 -0.33 14.69 -14.93
N ASP A 367 -0.88 14.88 -16.12
CA ASP A 367 -1.60 16.10 -16.44
C ASP A 367 -2.94 16.08 -15.69
N GLU A 368 -2.98 16.75 -14.54
CA GLU A 368 -4.16 16.80 -13.66
C GLU A 368 -5.25 17.74 -14.23
N SER A 369 -4.94 18.50 -15.28
CA SER A 369 -5.90 19.42 -15.91
C SER A 369 -6.99 18.69 -16.71
N LYS A 370 -6.77 17.42 -17.09
CA LYS A 370 -7.70 16.62 -17.88
C LYS A 370 -8.40 15.59 -17.00
N VAL A 371 -9.64 15.86 -16.64
CA VAL A 371 -10.50 14.89 -15.95
C VAL A 371 -11.23 14.06 -17.01
N PRO A 372 -10.88 12.79 -17.23
CA PRO A 372 -11.52 11.98 -18.25
C PRO A 372 -12.97 11.71 -17.89
N LEU A 373 -13.85 11.78 -18.88
CA LEU A 373 -15.20 11.25 -18.77
C LEU A 373 -15.15 9.72 -18.69
N MET A 374 -15.79 9.17 -17.66
CA MET A 374 -15.82 7.73 -17.45
C MET A 374 -17.14 7.13 -17.96
N LEU A 375 -17.07 6.33 -19.03
CA LEU A 375 -18.16 5.47 -19.45
C LEU A 375 -18.11 4.18 -18.62
N SER A 376 -18.94 4.10 -17.57
CA SER A 376 -18.99 2.94 -16.69
C SER A 376 -20.05 1.94 -17.15
N GLY A 377 -19.75 0.64 -16.99
CA GLY A 377 -20.66 -0.46 -17.31
C GLY A 377 -20.15 -1.77 -16.77
N HIS A 378 -20.95 -2.84 -16.92
CA HIS A 378 -20.49 -4.19 -16.60
C HIS A 378 -19.78 -4.79 -17.80
N TYR A 379 -18.66 -5.49 -17.54
CA TYR A 379 -17.94 -6.18 -18.60
C TYR A 379 -18.76 -7.35 -19.16
N ASN A 380 -18.83 -7.40 -20.49
CA ASN A 380 -19.30 -8.54 -21.26
C ASN A 380 -18.26 -8.82 -22.36
N PRO A 381 -17.90 -10.08 -22.65
CA PRO A 381 -16.92 -10.42 -23.70
C PRO A 381 -17.19 -9.78 -25.08
N VAL A 382 -18.43 -9.47 -25.40
CA VAL A 382 -18.79 -8.74 -26.63
C VAL A 382 -18.12 -7.38 -26.72
N TRP A 383 -17.80 -6.74 -25.57
CA TRP A 383 -17.08 -5.47 -25.55
C TRP A 383 -15.66 -5.53 -26.15
N ASP A 384 -15.05 -6.72 -26.21
CA ASP A 384 -13.72 -6.90 -26.82
C ASP A 384 -13.76 -6.77 -28.35
N TYR A 385 -14.93 -6.97 -28.96
CA TYR A 385 -15.18 -6.86 -30.40
C TYR A 385 -15.75 -5.49 -30.81
N VAL A 386 -16.11 -4.64 -29.84
CA VAL A 386 -16.64 -3.30 -30.12
C VAL A 386 -15.49 -2.30 -30.29
N ASP A 387 -15.41 -1.65 -31.44
CA ASP A 387 -14.51 -0.53 -31.65
C ASP A 387 -15.01 0.70 -30.86
N VAL A 388 -14.64 0.75 -29.58
CA VAL A 388 -15.02 1.83 -28.66
C VAL A 388 -14.54 3.19 -29.17
N LYS A 389 -13.40 3.27 -29.88
CA LYS A 389 -12.91 4.54 -30.44
C LYS A 389 -13.88 5.06 -31.49
N LYS A 390 -14.38 4.18 -32.35
CA LYS A 390 -15.37 4.53 -33.37
C LYS A 390 -16.67 5.01 -32.72
N VAL A 391 -17.18 4.29 -31.73
CA VAL A 391 -18.39 4.68 -30.95
C VAL A 391 -18.21 6.05 -30.30
N ILE A 392 -17.06 6.29 -29.65
CA ILE A 392 -16.74 7.59 -29.03
C ILE A 392 -16.68 8.70 -30.09
N THR A 393 -16.06 8.43 -31.24
CA THR A 393 -15.92 9.41 -32.31
C THR A 393 -17.28 9.79 -32.89
N GLU A 394 -18.15 8.83 -33.12
CA GLU A 394 -19.52 9.09 -33.61
C GLU A 394 -20.37 9.82 -32.54
N ALA A 395 -20.29 9.40 -31.27
CA ALA A 395 -20.96 10.10 -30.19
C ALA A 395 -20.50 11.57 -30.10
N ARG A 396 -19.20 11.84 -30.23
CA ARG A 396 -18.67 13.22 -30.23
C ARG A 396 -19.18 14.05 -31.40
N ARG A 397 -19.25 13.45 -32.60
CA ARG A 397 -19.82 14.13 -33.77
C ARG A 397 -21.27 14.55 -33.53
N PHE A 398 -22.06 13.66 -32.94
CA PHE A 398 -23.43 13.95 -32.55
C PHE A 398 -23.50 15.08 -31.52
N TRP A 399 -22.71 15.02 -30.47
CA TRP A 399 -22.71 16.01 -29.38
C TRP A 399 -22.25 17.39 -29.81
N VAL A 400 -21.27 17.49 -30.71
CA VAL A 400 -20.88 18.78 -31.30
C VAL A 400 -22.01 19.39 -32.09
N LYS A 401 -22.79 18.57 -32.82
CA LYS A 401 -23.94 19.01 -33.62
C LYS A 401 -25.09 19.53 -32.75
N GLU A 402 -25.23 18.99 -31.54
CA GLU A 402 -26.29 19.36 -30.55
C GLU A 402 -25.84 20.44 -29.55
N GLU A 403 -24.71 21.12 -29.82
CA GLU A 403 -24.12 22.18 -28.95
C GLU A 403 -23.97 21.82 -27.46
N LEU A 404 -23.67 20.56 -27.16
CA LEU A 404 -23.48 20.09 -25.80
C LEU A 404 -22.15 20.59 -25.19
N PRO A 405 -22.08 20.75 -23.83
CA PRO A 405 -20.99 21.47 -23.16
C PRO A 405 -19.60 20.93 -23.43
N ASN A 406 -18.57 21.78 -23.33
CA ASN A 406 -17.14 21.51 -23.49
C ASN A 406 -16.58 20.33 -22.67
N ALA A 407 -17.29 19.87 -21.62
CA ALA A 407 -16.93 18.69 -20.84
C ALA A 407 -16.76 17.41 -21.68
N LEU A 408 -17.40 17.38 -22.88
CA LEU A 408 -17.30 16.24 -23.81
C LEU A 408 -16.05 16.27 -24.70
N GLN A 409 -15.24 17.32 -24.63
CA GLN A 409 -13.93 17.40 -25.28
C GLN A 409 -12.86 16.62 -24.52
N GLU A 410 -13.14 16.27 -23.24
CA GLU A 410 -12.21 15.53 -22.39
C GLU A 410 -12.04 14.06 -22.87
N PRO A 411 -10.89 13.42 -22.56
CA PRO A 411 -10.67 12.03 -22.91
C PRO A 411 -11.76 11.14 -22.31
N LEU A 412 -12.35 10.26 -23.12
CA LEU A 412 -13.36 9.31 -22.66
C LEU A 412 -12.69 7.98 -22.34
N ILE A 413 -12.81 7.53 -21.09
CA ILE A 413 -12.24 6.29 -20.60
C ILE A 413 -13.37 5.29 -20.31
N ARG A 414 -13.25 4.10 -20.87
CA ARG A 414 -14.13 2.99 -20.55
C ARG A 414 -13.75 2.38 -19.19
N SER A 415 -14.67 2.40 -18.25
CA SER A 415 -14.56 1.75 -16.95
C SER A 415 -15.54 0.59 -16.89
N LEU A 416 -15.03 -0.64 -16.93
CA LEU A 416 -15.86 -1.84 -16.88
C LEU A 416 -15.72 -2.50 -15.51
N GLY A 417 -16.82 -2.48 -14.74
CA GLY A 417 -16.94 -3.21 -13.50
C GLY A 417 -17.04 -4.73 -13.73
N ARG A 418 -16.58 -5.51 -12.75
CA ARG A 418 -16.75 -6.96 -12.72
C ARG A 418 -18.24 -7.29 -12.55
N THR A 419 -18.76 -8.22 -13.36
CA THR A 419 -20.03 -8.87 -13.07
C THR A 419 -19.90 -9.80 -11.86
N LYS A 420 -21.00 -10.06 -11.16
CA LYS A 420 -21.00 -11.08 -10.08
C LYS A 420 -20.56 -12.40 -10.66
N SER A 421 -19.55 -13.02 -10.05
CA SER A 421 -19.11 -14.36 -10.40
C SER A 421 -20.04 -15.40 -9.79
N LEU A 422 -19.98 -16.64 -10.29
CA LEU A 422 -20.70 -17.77 -9.69
C LEU A 422 -20.34 -17.92 -8.20
N PHE A 423 -19.08 -17.68 -7.84
CA PHE A 423 -18.63 -17.67 -6.44
C PHE A 423 -19.36 -16.61 -5.60
N ASP A 424 -19.53 -15.40 -6.11
CA ASP A 424 -20.24 -14.33 -5.39
C ASP A 424 -21.72 -14.71 -5.16
N LEU A 425 -22.33 -15.37 -6.13
CA LEU A 425 -23.71 -15.85 -6.04
C LEU A 425 -23.81 -17.03 -5.06
N MET A 426 -22.91 -18.01 -5.16
CA MET A 426 -22.92 -19.19 -4.28
C MET A 426 -22.52 -18.84 -2.84
N SER A 427 -21.59 -17.92 -2.62
CA SER A 427 -21.21 -17.49 -1.26
C SER A 427 -22.35 -16.79 -0.52
N THR A 428 -23.20 -16.07 -1.26
CA THR A 428 -24.41 -15.46 -0.69
C THR A 428 -25.46 -16.53 -0.34
N TRP A 429 -25.59 -17.54 -1.19
CA TRP A 429 -26.51 -18.65 -0.98
C TRP A 429 -26.09 -19.53 0.23
N ASN A 430 -24.79 -19.85 0.35
CA ASN A 430 -24.27 -20.58 1.51
C ASN A 430 -24.46 -19.84 2.84
N LYS A 431 -24.40 -18.51 2.87
CA LYS A 431 -24.72 -17.74 4.07
C LYS A 431 -26.18 -17.89 4.49
N THR A 432 -27.10 -17.90 3.53
CA THR A 432 -28.54 -18.07 3.78
C THR A 432 -28.85 -19.48 4.25
N VAL A 433 -28.21 -20.50 3.66
CA VAL A 433 -28.39 -21.90 4.06
C VAL A 433 -27.82 -22.19 5.46
N LEU A 434 -26.69 -21.60 5.81
CA LEU A 434 -26.09 -21.72 7.15
C LEU A 434 -26.95 -21.09 8.24
N LEU A 435 -27.63 -19.99 7.96
CA LEU A 435 -28.59 -19.36 8.87
C LEU A 435 -29.82 -20.26 9.06
N SER A 436 -30.33 -20.89 8.00
CA SER A 436 -31.47 -21.81 8.09
C SER A 436 -31.15 -23.13 8.82
N ILE A 437 -29.91 -23.60 8.79
CA ILE A 437 -29.45 -24.79 9.52
C ILE A 437 -29.26 -24.48 11.02
N SER A 438 -28.83 -23.27 11.39
CA SER A 438 -28.79 -22.87 12.80
C SER A 438 -30.18 -22.73 13.42
N ASP A 439 -31.14 -22.23 12.66
CA ASP A 439 -32.55 -22.11 13.09
C ASP A 439 -33.23 -23.46 13.30
N ILE A 440 -32.84 -24.51 12.52
CA ILE A 440 -33.35 -25.86 12.67
C ILE A 440 -32.71 -26.61 13.87
N ALA A 441 -31.53 -26.21 14.30
CA ALA A 441 -30.85 -26.83 15.44
C ALA A 441 -31.32 -26.31 16.80
N GLU A 442 -32.08 -25.20 16.85
CA GLU A 442 -32.70 -24.69 18.07
C GLU A 442 -34.15 -25.19 18.31
N GLU A 443 -34.76 -25.85 17.31
CA GLU A 443 -36.10 -26.47 17.42
C GLU A 443 -36.06 -27.99 17.60
N GLY A 444 -34.94 -28.61 17.81
CA GLY A 444 -34.71 -30.04 18.13
C GLY A 444 -33.94 -30.17 19.43
#